data_2f6f466c0f9f57f81ff945dc3c4a4bd9
#
_entry.id   2f6f466c0f9f57f81ff945dc3c4a4bd9
#
_cell.length_a   1.000
_cell.length_b   1.000
_cell.length_c   1.000
_cell.angle_alpha   90.00
_cell.angle_beta   90.00
_cell.angle_gamma   90.00
#
_symmetry.space_group_name_H-M   'P 1'
#
loop_
_entity.id
_entity.type
_entity.pdbx_description
1 polymer ?
#
loop_
_entity_poly.entity_id
_entity_poly.type
_entity_poly.pdbx_seq_one_letter_code
_entity_poly.pdbx_strand_id
1 'polypeptide(L)'
;MGRDIETILKKFKPGHREDLIPLLQEIQDENGYLSEEAIVKVGSFVGLSTTKIYGLATFYDQFKFFPSGKIMIRICNGTSCFLNGSRAVINKIREEAGLITSQTSRDGNFSFEIVTCMGGCNNGPVISINDEYYPYVKPDQIPELIKKLRFFIDND
;
A
#
# COMPACT_ATOMS: atom_id res chain seq x y z
N MET A 1 -17.71 4.26 -3.03
CA MET A 1 -17.38 5.69 -3.10
C MET A 1 -17.09 6.21 -1.72
N GLY A 2 -15.90 6.75 -1.51
CA GLY A 2 -15.57 7.39 -0.25
C GLY A 2 -16.41 8.66 -0.03
N ARG A 3 -16.60 9.02 1.24
CA ARG A 3 -17.26 10.28 1.58
C ARG A 3 -16.45 11.45 1.06
N ASP A 4 -17.15 12.50 0.66
CA ASP A 4 -16.49 13.73 0.23
C ASP A 4 -15.58 14.25 1.35
N ILE A 5 -14.37 14.64 1.00
CA ILE A 5 -13.36 15.18 1.92
C ILE A 5 -13.95 16.35 2.73
N GLU A 6 -14.75 17.18 2.10
CA GLU A 6 -15.40 18.31 2.77
C GLU A 6 -16.34 17.88 3.92
N THR A 7 -17.02 16.75 3.74
CA THR A 7 -17.88 16.20 4.79
C THR A 7 -17.07 15.73 5.99
N ILE A 8 -15.89 15.15 5.73
CA ILE A 8 -14.98 14.73 6.80
C ILE A 8 -14.41 15.95 7.54
N LEU A 9 -14.00 16.98 6.79
CA LEU A 9 -13.46 18.21 7.37
C LEU A 9 -14.45 18.90 8.32
N LYS A 10 -15.75 18.82 8.05
CA LYS A 10 -16.80 19.41 8.90
C LYS A 10 -16.87 18.81 10.31
N LYS A 11 -16.34 17.63 10.53
CA LYS A 11 -16.29 16.97 11.84
C LYS A 11 -15.18 17.54 12.74
N PHE A 12 -14.24 18.26 12.18
CA PHE A 12 -13.07 18.81 12.87
C PHE A 12 -13.14 20.34 12.87
N LYS A 13 -12.35 20.97 13.75
CA LYS A 13 -12.28 22.44 13.83
C LYS A 13 -11.15 22.99 12.98
N PRO A 14 -11.38 24.04 12.17
CA PRO A 14 -10.32 24.66 11.39
C PRO A 14 -9.16 25.18 12.24
N GLY A 15 -7.94 25.04 11.74
CA GLY A 15 -6.74 25.55 12.40
C GLY A 15 -6.19 24.71 13.55
N HIS A 16 -6.80 23.58 13.87
CA HIS A 16 -6.33 22.68 14.92
C HIS A 16 -5.31 21.68 14.35
N ARG A 17 -4.03 21.98 14.49
CA ARG A 17 -2.93 21.11 14.00
C ARG A 17 -2.87 19.78 14.71
N GLU A 18 -3.31 19.70 15.94
CA GLU A 18 -3.36 18.48 16.76
C GLU A 18 -4.33 17.43 16.21
N ASP A 19 -5.32 17.86 15.40
CA ASP A 19 -6.27 16.98 14.75
C ASP A 19 -5.77 16.44 13.40
N LEU A 20 -4.55 16.81 12.97
CA LEU A 20 -4.02 16.45 11.66
C LEU A 20 -3.97 14.93 11.43
N ILE A 21 -3.39 14.18 12.36
CA ILE A 21 -3.26 12.72 12.22
C ILE A 21 -4.62 12.01 12.23
N PRO A 22 -5.53 12.29 13.20
CA PRO A 22 -6.89 11.73 13.16
C PRO A 22 -7.64 12.08 11.88
N LEU A 23 -7.49 13.31 11.37
CA LEU A 23 -8.12 13.76 10.14
C LEU A 23 -7.62 12.98 8.92
N LEU A 24 -6.31 12.81 8.79
CA LEU A 24 -5.70 12.03 7.71
C LEU A 24 -6.12 10.56 7.77
N GLN A 25 -6.19 9.99 8.97
CA GLN A 25 -6.66 8.61 9.16
C GLN A 25 -8.10 8.43 8.69
N GLU A 26 -8.99 9.35 9.05
CA GLU A 26 -10.39 9.25 8.64
C GLU A 26 -10.55 9.38 7.12
N ILE A 27 -9.79 10.27 6.48
CA ILE A 27 -9.79 10.40 5.02
C ILE A 27 -9.29 9.10 4.37
N GLN A 28 -8.22 8.52 4.88
CA GLN A 28 -7.68 7.27 4.35
C GLN A 28 -8.65 6.10 4.55
N ASP A 29 -9.30 6.00 5.70
CA ASP A 29 -10.27 4.94 5.99
C ASP A 29 -11.46 4.98 5.03
N GLU A 30 -11.92 6.19 4.67
CA GLU A 30 -13.03 6.35 3.73
C GLU A 30 -12.63 6.19 2.26
N ASN A 31 -11.45 6.64 1.88
CA ASN A 31 -11.01 6.69 0.48
C ASN A 31 -9.97 5.61 0.13
N GLY A 32 -9.41 4.93 1.12
CA GLY A 32 -8.39 3.90 0.95
C GLY A 32 -6.96 4.45 0.83
N TYR A 33 -6.80 5.73 0.53
CA TYR A 33 -5.49 6.39 0.41
C TYR A 33 -5.65 7.91 0.57
N LEU A 34 -4.51 8.60 0.71
CA LEU A 34 -4.45 10.05 0.75
C LEU A 34 -4.10 10.58 -0.64
N SER A 35 -5.08 11.16 -1.34
CA SER A 35 -4.85 11.80 -2.63
C SER A 35 -4.15 13.15 -2.46
N GLU A 36 -3.50 13.63 -3.51
CA GLU A 36 -2.88 14.97 -3.51
C GLU A 36 -3.91 16.06 -3.21
N GLU A 37 -5.11 15.94 -3.79
CA GLU A 37 -6.22 16.85 -3.51
C GLU A 37 -6.61 16.85 -2.02
N ALA A 38 -6.67 15.67 -1.40
CA ALA A 38 -6.97 15.54 0.03
C ALA A 38 -5.92 16.25 0.89
N ILE A 39 -4.64 16.08 0.57
CA ILE A 39 -3.54 16.73 1.29
C ILE A 39 -3.61 18.25 1.16
N VAL A 40 -3.91 18.77 -0.02
CA VAL A 40 -4.08 20.21 -0.27
C VAL A 40 -5.25 20.76 0.56
N LYS A 41 -6.39 20.10 0.54
CA LYS A 41 -7.58 20.52 1.32
C LYS A 41 -7.32 20.49 2.82
N VAL A 42 -6.67 19.46 3.32
CA VAL A 42 -6.29 19.36 4.73
C VAL A 42 -5.32 20.48 5.12
N GLY A 43 -4.33 20.76 4.26
CA GLY A 43 -3.37 21.84 4.48
C GLY A 43 -4.03 23.19 4.64
N SER A 44 -4.97 23.52 3.78
CA SER A 44 -5.76 24.75 3.86
C SER A 44 -6.61 24.79 5.12
N PHE A 45 -7.15 23.66 5.54
CA PHE A 45 -8.04 23.56 6.71
C PHE A 45 -7.28 23.73 8.03
N VAL A 46 -6.12 23.09 8.20
CA VAL A 46 -5.33 23.16 9.44
C VAL A 46 -4.27 24.27 9.44
N GLY A 47 -4.07 24.95 8.32
CA GLY A 47 -3.09 26.04 8.21
C GLY A 47 -1.64 25.55 8.10
N LEU A 48 -1.41 24.43 7.45
CA LEU A 48 -0.09 23.88 7.18
C LEU A 48 0.16 23.77 5.67
N SER A 49 1.43 23.89 5.28
CA SER A 49 1.79 23.69 3.88
C SER A 49 1.65 22.22 3.45
N THR A 50 1.35 22.00 2.20
CA THR A 50 1.26 20.64 1.61
C THR A 50 2.54 19.85 1.86
N THR A 51 3.71 20.49 1.71
CA THR A 51 5.01 19.86 1.95
C THR A 51 5.16 19.38 3.40
N LYS A 52 4.71 20.17 4.37
CA LYS A 52 4.74 19.77 5.79
C LYS A 52 3.84 18.58 6.08
N ILE A 53 2.62 18.57 5.52
CA ILE A 53 1.68 17.47 5.71
C ILE A 53 2.24 16.19 5.07
N TYR A 54 2.77 16.30 3.86
CA TYR A 54 3.37 15.18 3.15
C TYR A 54 4.55 14.60 3.92
N GLY A 55 5.44 15.46 4.44
CA GLY A 55 6.59 15.05 5.25
C GLY A 55 6.17 14.36 6.55
N LEU A 56 5.14 14.86 7.24
CA LEU A 56 4.61 14.21 8.43
C LEU A 56 3.95 12.87 8.11
N ALA A 57 3.15 12.82 7.06
CA ALA A 57 2.44 11.60 6.67
C ALA A 57 3.40 10.50 6.19
N THR A 58 4.49 10.83 5.51
CA THR A 58 5.51 9.85 5.10
C THR A 58 6.28 9.25 6.27
N PHE A 59 6.33 9.94 7.40
CA PHE A 59 6.94 9.42 8.63
C PHE A 59 6.15 8.25 9.25
N TYR A 60 4.84 8.20 9.01
CA TYR A 60 3.96 7.15 9.52
C TYR A 60 3.68 6.12 8.41
N ASP A 61 4.10 4.88 8.61
CA ASP A 61 3.96 3.78 7.65
C ASP A 61 2.50 3.46 7.30
N GLN A 62 1.56 3.82 8.17
CA GLN A 62 0.14 3.56 7.97
C GLN A 62 -0.50 4.37 6.85
N PHE A 63 0.08 5.50 6.44
CA PHE A 63 -0.49 6.35 5.40
C PHE A 63 -0.06 5.90 4.00
N LYS A 64 -1.02 5.83 3.10
CA LYS A 64 -0.86 5.44 1.71
C LYS A 64 -1.22 6.61 0.80
N PHE A 65 -0.36 6.89 -0.18
CA PHE A 65 -0.54 8.02 -1.10
C PHE A 65 -1.06 7.61 -2.47
N PHE A 66 -1.25 6.31 -2.69
CA PHE A 66 -1.72 5.74 -3.95
C PHE A 66 -2.88 4.80 -3.70
N PRO A 67 -3.82 4.70 -4.66
CA PRO A 67 -4.94 3.77 -4.52
C PRO A 67 -4.43 2.33 -4.45
N SER A 68 -5.08 1.52 -3.62
CA SER A 68 -4.80 0.09 -3.57
C SER A 68 -5.29 -0.59 -4.84
N GLY A 69 -4.50 -1.52 -5.37
CA GLY A 69 -4.91 -2.36 -6.50
C GLY A 69 -5.99 -3.37 -6.08
N LYS A 70 -6.56 -4.05 -7.06
CA LYS A 70 -7.55 -5.12 -6.83
C LYS A 70 -6.95 -6.29 -6.05
N ILE A 71 -5.67 -6.56 -6.26
CA ILE A 71 -4.92 -7.61 -5.58
C ILE A 71 -3.76 -6.98 -4.81
N MET A 72 -3.72 -7.24 -3.51
CA MET A 72 -2.63 -6.80 -2.64
C MET A 72 -1.64 -7.95 -2.45
N ILE A 73 -0.40 -7.74 -2.90
CA ILE A 73 0.71 -8.69 -2.72
C ILE A 73 1.64 -8.14 -1.65
N ARG A 74 1.84 -8.87 -0.57
CA ARG A 74 2.82 -8.56 0.46
C ARG A 74 3.91 -9.61 0.46
N ILE A 75 5.14 -9.18 0.58
CA ILE A 75 6.28 -10.07 0.68
C ILE A 75 7.09 -9.77 1.93
N CYS A 76 7.46 -10.83 2.65
CA CYS A 76 8.33 -10.72 3.81
C CYS A 76 9.79 -10.52 3.36
N ASN A 77 10.44 -9.50 3.90
CA ASN A 77 11.86 -9.24 3.70
C ASN A 77 12.61 -9.20 5.03
N GLY A 78 12.15 -9.97 6.02
CA GLY A 78 12.86 -10.19 7.26
C GLY A 78 14.17 -10.98 7.03
N THR A 79 15.04 -11.04 8.02
CA THR A 79 16.37 -11.65 7.89
C THR A 79 16.30 -13.08 7.35
N SER A 80 15.40 -13.90 7.89
CA SER A 80 15.25 -15.30 7.45
C SER A 80 14.77 -15.41 6.00
N CYS A 81 13.76 -14.64 5.63
CA CYS A 81 13.25 -14.62 4.25
C CYS A 81 14.27 -14.06 3.27
N PHE A 82 15.02 -13.04 3.66
CA PHE A 82 16.10 -12.48 2.86
C PHE A 82 17.19 -13.53 2.56
N LEU A 83 17.60 -14.28 3.57
CA LEU A 83 18.60 -15.36 3.42
C LEU A 83 18.07 -16.50 2.53
N ASN A 84 16.78 -16.72 2.51
CA ASN A 84 16.14 -17.74 1.67
C ASN A 84 15.79 -17.24 0.24
N GLY A 85 16.20 -16.04 -0.14
CA GLY A 85 16.08 -15.54 -1.50
C GLY A 85 14.86 -14.66 -1.79
N SER A 86 14.28 -14.01 -0.78
CA SER A 86 13.12 -13.12 -0.96
C SER A 86 13.39 -12.00 -1.95
N ARG A 87 14.62 -11.50 -2.03
CA ARG A 87 15.00 -10.41 -2.96
C ARG A 87 14.78 -10.80 -4.42
N ALA A 88 15.12 -12.03 -4.80
CA ALA A 88 14.89 -12.52 -6.17
C ALA A 88 13.38 -12.60 -6.47
N VAL A 89 12.58 -13.02 -5.50
CA VAL A 89 11.11 -13.05 -5.61
C VAL A 89 10.55 -11.65 -5.75
N ILE A 90 11.02 -10.69 -4.95
CA ILE A 90 10.62 -9.28 -5.04
C ILE A 90 10.89 -8.72 -6.43
N ASN A 91 12.09 -8.91 -6.96
CA ASN A 91 12.47 -8.42 -8.27
C ASN A 91 11.59 -9.04 -9.37
N LYS A 92 11.31 -10.34 -9.27
CA LYS A 92 10.46 -11.03 -10.24
C LYS A 92 9.02 -10.55 -10.21
N ILE A 93 8.45 -10.29 -9.04
CA ILE A 93 7.11 -9.71 -8.90
C ILE A 93 7.05 -8.32 -9.54
N ARG A 94 8.03 -7.48 -9.29
CA ARG A 94 8.10 -6.14 -9.89
C ARG A 94 8.14 -6.20 -11.42
N GLU A 95 8.93 -7.10 -11.97
CA GLU A 95 9.06 -7.31 -13.40
C GLU A 95 7.76 -7.79 -14.03
N GLU A 96 7.15 -8.84 -13.49
CA GLU A 96 5.95 -9.47 -14.05
C GLU A 96 4.68 -8.65 -13.85
N ALA A 97 4.54 -7.97 -12.73
CA ALA A 97 3.38 -7.11 -12.43
C ALA A 97 3.52 -5.69 -13.00
N GLY A 98 4.68 -5.33 -13.55
CA GLY A 98 4.93 -3.99 -14.07
C GLY A 98 5.05 -2.93 -13.00
N LEU A 99 5.56 -3.29 -11.82
CA LEU A 99 5.72 -2.38 -10.69
C LEU A 99 7.08 -1.69 -10.75
N ILE A 100 7.08 -0.38 -10.80
CA ILE A 100 8.30 0.43 -10.79
C ILE A 100 8.75 0.67 -9.35
N THR A 101 7.80 0.87 -8.45
CA THR A 101 8.03 1.09 -7.02
C THR A 101 7.11 0.16 -6.21
N SER A 102 7.31 0.07 -4.90
CA SER A 102 6.53 -0.79 -4.00
C SER A 102 5.11 -0.25 -3.74
N GLN A 103 4.32 -0.01 -4.78
CA GLN A 103 3.01 0.59 -4.61
C GLN A 103 1.95 -0.09 -5.47
N THR A 104 1.47 0.56 -6.51
CA THR A 104 0.39 0.04 -7.34
C THR A 104 0.86 -0.02 -8.80
N SER A 105 0.51 -1.08 -9.51
CA SER A 105 0.81 -1.20 -10.94
C SER A 105 0.09 -0.13 -11.75
N ARG A 106 0.61 0.18 -12.95
CA ARG A 106 0.04 1.22 -13.83
C ARG A 106 -1.40 0.93 -14.23
N ASP A 107 -1.76 -0.34 -14.37
CA ASP A 107 -3.11 -0.77 -14.73
C ASP A 107 -4.07 -0.77 -13.53
N GLY A 108 -3.60 -0.48 -12.31
CA GLY A 108 -4.40 -0.46 -11.10
C GLY A 108 -4.80 -1.83 -10.56
N ASN A 109 -4.27 -2.92 -11.10
CA ASN A 109 -4.66 -4.27 -10.72
C ASN A 109 -3.90 -4.81 -9.51
N PHE A 110 -2.63 -4.48 -9.39
CA PHE A 110 -1.77 -5.00 -8.33
C PHE A 110 -1.25 -3.89 -7.43
N SER A 111 -1.32 -4.11 -6.13
CA SER A 111 -0.57 -3.36 -5.13
C SER A 111 0.48 -4.26 -4.51
N PHE A 112 1.64 -3.71 -4.22
CA PHE A 112 2.78 -4.46 -3.70
C PHE A 112 3.35 -3.76 -2.47
N GLU A 113 3.57 -4.53 -1.42
CA GLU A 113 4.13 -4.03 -0.15
C GLU A 113 5.20 -4.99 0.35
N ILE A 114 6.33 -4.43 0.78
CA ILE A 114 7.39 -5.19 1.43
C ILE A 114 7.23 -5.02 2.94
N VAL A 115 7.08 -6.13 3.65
CA VAL A 115 6.91 -6.13 5.11
C VAL A 115 8.12 -6.77 5.80
N THR A 116 8.39 -6.38 7.04
CA THR A 116 9.55 -6.84 7.78
C THR A 116 9.40 -8.30 8.22
N CYS A 117 8.22 -8.71 8.65
CA CYS A 117 7.95 -10.08 9.06
C CYS A 117 6.45 -10.39 9.01
N MET A 118 6.09 -11.59 8.51
CA MET A 118 4.72 -12.10 8.51
C MET A 118 4.53 -13.31 9.44
N GLY A 119 5.52 -13.60 10.28
CA GLY A 119 5.46 -14.75 11.22
C GLY A 119 5.76 -16.11 10.61
N GLY A 120 6.07 -16.19 9.32
CA GLY A 120 6.37 -17.44 8.61
C GLY A 120 7.86 -17.68 8.38
N CYS A 121 8.72 -17.30 9.31
CA CYS A 121 10.18 -17.29 9.13
C CYS A 121 10.78 -18.65 8.76
N ASN A 122 10.19 -19.75 9.22
CA ASN A 122 10.65 -21.12 8.90
C ASN A 122 10.25 -21.57 7.48
N ASN A 123 9.35 -20.87 6.85
CA ASN A 123 8.76 -21.21 5.55
C ASN A 123 9.10 -20.19 4.46
N GLY A 124 10.14 -19.39 4.68
CA GLY A 124 10.51 -18.33 3.73
C GLY A 124 11.06 -18.83 2.40
N PRO A 125 10.96 -18.04 1.33
CA PRO A 125 10.26 -16.76 1.25
C PRO A 125 8.73 -16.91 1.32
N VAL A 126 8.09 -16.04 2.10
CA VAL A 126 6.64 -16.05 2.28
C VAL A 126 6.04 -14.83 1.60
N ILE A 127 5.00 -15.03 0.80
CA ILE A 127 4.18 -13.94 0.26
C ILE A 127 2.74 -14.08 0.74
N SER A 128 2.03 -12.97 0.77
CA SER A 128 0.60 -12.94 1.04
C SER A 128 -0.11 -12.29 -0.15
N ILE A 129 -1.17 -12.92 -0.61
CA ILE A 129 -2.02 -12.42 -1.68
C ILE A 129 -3.44 -12.30 -1.11
N ASN A 130 -3.92 -11.07 -0.93
CA ASN A 130 -5.24 -10.80 -0.33
C ASN A 130 -5.45 -11.56 1.00
N ASP A 131 -4.42 -11.55 1.86
CA ASP A 131 -4.38 -12.20 3.17
C ASP A 131 -4.25 -13.74 3.15
N GLU A 132 -4.10 -14.36 1.99
CA GLU A 132 -3.72 -15.78 1.87
C GLU A 132 -2.21 -15.91 1.82
N TYR A 133 -1.64 -16.79 2.65
CA TYR A 133 -0.21 -16.99 2.77
C TYR A 133 0.30 -18.11 1.89
N TYR A 134 1.40 -17.84 1.17
CA TYR A 134 2.08 -18.81 0.29
C TYR A 134 3.52 -18.96 0.77
N PRO A 135 3.89 -20.11 1.36
CA PRO A 135 5.25 -20.38 1.80
C PRO A 135 6.13 -20.92 0.68
N TYR A 136 7.43 -20.87 0.86
CA TYR A 136 8.43 -21.45 -0.04
C TYR A 136 8.31 -20.96 -1.50
N VAL A 137 8.00 -19.70 -1.69
CA VAL A 137 7.81 -19.13 -3.02
C VAL A 137 9.15 -18.98 -3.73
N LYS A 138 9.22 -19.45 -4.98
CA LYS A 138 10.40 -19.34 -5.84
C LYS A 138 10.16 -18.32 -6.95
N PRO A 139 11.23 -17.64 -7.44
CA PRO A 139 11.10 -16.66 -8.52
C PRO A 139 10.49 -17.21 -9.80
N ASP A 140 10.77 -18.46 -10.14
CA ASP A 140 10.25 -19.13 -11.33
C ASP A 140 8.74 -19.42 -11.28
N GLN A 141 8.13 -19.41 -10.10
CA GLN A 141 6.68 -19.57 -9.92
C GLN A 141 5.90 -18.26 -10.14
N ILE A 142 6.57 -17.12 -10.07
CA ILE A 142 5.92 -15.80 -10.13
C ILE A 142 5.23 -15.51 -11.48
N PRO A 143 5.83 -15.78 -12.66
CA PRO A 143 5.16 -15.51 -13.94
C PRO A 143 3.81 -16.23 -14.06
N GLU A 144 3.75 -17.48 -13.67
CA GLU A 144 2.51 -18.27 -13.70
C GLU A 144 1.50 -17.76 -12.68
N LEU A 145 1.95 -17.42 -11.48
CA LEU A 145 1.10 -16.87 -10.44
C LEU A 145 0.46 -15.55 -10.88
N ILE A 146 1.23 -14.63 -11.42
CA ILE A 146 0.73 -13.34 -11.92
C ILE A 146 -0.27 -13.56 -13.08
N LYS A 147 -0.02 -14.49 -13.98
CA LYS A 147 -0.97 -14.85 -15.06
C LYS A 147 -2.31 -15.32 -14.50
N LYS A 148 -2.29 -16.20 -13.51
CA LYS A 148 -3.52 -16.66 -12.84
C LYS A 148 -4.28 -15.52 -12.18
N LEU A 149 -3.58 -14.64 -11.50
CA LEU A 149 -4.19 -13.50 -10.85
C LEU A 149 -4.81 -12.52 -11.86
N ARG A 150 -4.16 -12.27 -12.99
CA ARG A 150 -4.72 -11.45 -14.07
C ARG A 150 -5.98 -12.08 -14.66
N PHE A 151 -5.97 -13.37 -14.85
CA PHE A 151 -7.15 -14.10 -15.33
C PHE A 151 -8.35 -13.94 -14.39
N PHE A 152 -8.15 -14.01 -13.09
CA PHE A 152 -9.21 -13.77 -12.11
C PHE A 152 -9.73 -12.34 -12.15
N ILE A 153 -8.86 -11.35 -12.33
CA ILE A 153 -9.26 -9.96 -12.44
C ILE A 153 -10.12 -9.71 -13.68
N ASP A 154 -9.73 -10.30 -14.81
CA ASP A 154 -10.41 -10.09 -16.10
C ASP A 154 -11.78 -10.76 -16.16
N ASN A 155 -12.01 -11.79 -15.35
CA ASN A 155 -13.27 -12.56 -15.31
C ASN A 155 -14.19 -12.18 -14.14
N ASP A 156 -13.81 -11.22 -13.32
CA ASP A 156 -14.64 -10.67 -12.24
C ASP A 156 -15.37 -9.42 -12.76
#